data_ef7f3b6a73eedbc470b35e0ffb4a10ff
#
_entry.id   ef7f3b6a73eedbc470b35e0ffb4a10ff
#
_cell.length_a   1.000
_cell.length_b   1.000
_cell.length_c   1.000
_cell.angle_alpha   90.00
_cell.angle_beta   90.00
_cell.angle_gamma   90.00
#
_symmetry.space_group_name_H-M   'P 1'
#
loop_
_entity.id
_entity.type
_entity.pdbx_description
1 polymer ?
#
loop_
_entity_poly.entity_id
_entity_poly.type
_entity_poly.pdbx_seq_one_letter_code
_entity_poly.pdbx_strand_id
1 'polypeptide(L)'
;MNTETMIFEPSDWVPNNPRLPVLVYRGLFDGGPSDFESRFAANAWTGIWANGVFNYQHYHSSAHEVLGIALGSAKLLIGGPGGQALKVAAGDCLVLPTGTGHQNLGCTSDFQVIGAYPKGQHADIQTSAASSEMLAKISSVPLPHTDPVQGPSGFLIEKWR
;
A
#
# COMPACT_ATOMS: atom_id res chain seq x y z
N MET A 1 -3.92 8.04 -17.13
CA MET A 1 -3.81 7.53 -15.76
C MET A 1 -4.05 8.66 -14.80
N ASN A 2 -4.90 8.46 -13.81
CA ASN A 2 -5.20 9.42 -12.77
C ASN A 2 -4.46 9.03 -11.48
N THR A 3 -3.75 9.98 -10.88
CA THR A 3 -2.95 9.75 -9.67
C THR A 3 -3.37 10.73 -8.58
N GLU A 4 -3.36 10.24 -7.34
CA GLU A 4 -3.71 11.02 -6.16
C GLU A 4 -2.68 10.77 -5.05
N THR A 5 -2.51 11.73 -4.15
CA THR A 5 -1.70 11.56 -2.95
C THR A 5 -2.52 11.89 -1.72
N MET A 6 -2.27 11.16 -0.63
CA MET A 6 -2.89 11.43 0.67
C MET A 6 -1.83 11.27 1.74
N ILE A 7 -1.73 12.24 2.65
CA ILE A 7 -0.82 12.16 3.77
C ILE A 7 -1.62 12.08 5.06
N PHE A 8 -1.18 11.25 6.00
CA PHE A 8 -1.89 10.99 7.25
C PHE A 8 -1.00 11.23 8.45
N GLU A 9 -1.49 12.04 9.38
CA GLU A 9 -0.93 12.14 10.72
C GLU A 9 -1.30 10.88 11.54
N PRO A 10 -0.64 10.61 12.67
CA PRO A 10 -1.04 9.52 13.55
C PRO A 10 -2.54 9.59 13.87
N SER A 11 -3.18 8.44 13.90
CA SER A 11 -4.61 8.32 14.18
C SER A 11 -4.84 7.23 15.21
N ASP A 12 -5.25 7.61 16.42
CA ASP A 12 -5.39 6.73 17.56
C ASP A 12 -4.07 5.96 17.79
N TRP A 13 -4.10 4.63 17.80
CA TRP A 13 -2.90 3.80 17.98
C TRP A 13 -2.11 3.59 16.70
N VAL A 14 -2.63 3.98 15.54
CA VAL A 14 -1.98 3.81 14.24
C VAL A 14 -0.98 4.95 14.01
N PRO A 15 0.31 4.64 13.80
CA PRO A 15 1.32 5.68 13.64
C PRO A 15 1.23 6.41 12.30
N ASN A 16 0.78 5.76 11.24
CA ASN A 16 0.85 6.23 9.87
C ASN A 16 2.28 6.67 9.48
N ASN A 17 2.40 7.31 8.33
CA ASN A 17 3.65 7.90 7.88
C ASN A 17 3.42 9.37 7.55
N PRO A 18 3.70 10.30 8.49
CA PRO A 18 3.42 11.72 8.24
C PRO A 18 4.40 12.38 7.27
N ARG A 19 5.44 11.68 6.83
CA ARG A 19 6.43 12.19 5.88
C ARG A 19 6.13 11.78 4.44
N LEU A 20 5.76 10.51 4.22
CA LEU A 20 5.54 9.95 2.90
C LEU A 20 4.03 9.82 2.63
N PRO A 21 3.53 10.35 1.52
CA PRO A 21 2.12 10.20 1.18
C PRO A 21 1.79 8.78 0.70
N VAL A 22 0.55 8.38 0.93
CA VAL A 22 -0.07 7.26 0.23
C VAL A 22 -0.25 7.67 -1.23
N LEU A 23 0.08 6.78 -2.15
CA LEU A 23 -0.06 7.02 -3.59
C LEU A 23 -1.22 6.19 -4.14
N VAL A 24 -2.07 6.82 -4.93
CA VAL A 24 -3.20 6.16 -5.57
C VAL A 24 -3.06 6.30 -7.09
N TYR A 25 -3.12 5.17 -7.78
CA TYR A 25 -3.11 5.08 -9.24
C TYR A 25 -4.45 4.53 -9.67
N ARG A 26 -5.18 5.25 -10.50
CA ARG A 26 -6.51 4.87 -10.93
C ARG A 26 -6.51 4.35 -12.37
N GLY A 27 -7.20 3.23 -12.58
CA GLY A 27 -7.48 2.71 -13.91
C GLY A 27 -6.24 2.32 -14.71
N LEU A 28 -5.27 1.65 -14.07
CA LEU A 28 -4.01 1.28 -14.72
C LEU A 28 -4.15 0.19 -15.76
N PHE A 29 -4.90 -0.86 -15.44
CA PHE A 29 -4.98 -2.07 -16.26
C PHE A 29 -6.41 -2.55 -16.41
N ASP A 30 -6.72 -3.07 -17.59
CA ASP A 30 -7.96 -3.80 -17.84
C ASP A 30 -7.77 -5.31 -17.61
N GLY A 31 -6.52 -5.77 -17.47
CA GLY A 31 -6.18 -7.16 -17.26
C GLY A 31 -6.36 -7.60 -15.82
N GLY A 32 -6.21 -8.89 -15.58
CA GLY A 32 -6.36 -9.49 -14.28
C GLY A 32 -5.07 -9.53 -13.47
N PRO A 33 -4.97 -10.51 -12.55
CA PRO A 33 -3.86 -10.61 -11.61
C PRO A 33 -2.46 -10.64 -12.25
N SER A 34 -2.34 -11.31 -13.41
CA SER A 34 -1.03 -11.47 -14.06
C SER A 34 -0.40 -10.15 -14.49
N ASP A 35 -1.18 -9.13 -14.80
CA ASP A 35 -0.64 -7.82 -15.18
C ASP A 35 0.06 -7.14 -14.00
N PHE A 36 -0.55 -7.19 -12.83
CA PHE A 36 0.06 -6.66 -11.62
C PHE A 36 1.30 -7.47 -11.21
N GLU A 37 1.20 -8.79 -11.20
CA GLU A 37 2.32 -9.67 -10.84
C GLU A 37 3.54 -9.40 -11.73
N SER A 38 3.34 -9.35 -13.04
CA SER A 38 4.40 -9.10 -14.02
C SER A 38 5.01 -7.70 -13.84
N ARG A 39 4.19 -6.70 -13.60
CA ARG A 39 4.64 -5.33 -13.47
C ARG A 39 5.44 -5.13 -12.18
N PHE A 40 4.97 -5.66 -11.05
CA PHE A 40 5.67 -5.56 -9.79
C PHE A 40 7.03 -6.28 -9.86
N ALA A 41 7.04 -7.50 -10.41
CA ALA A 41 8.28 -8.27 -10.58
C ALA A 41 9.29 -7.54 -11.47
N ALA A 42 8.84 -6.98 -12.58
CA ALA A 42 9.71 -6.25 -13.52
C ALA A 42 10.33 -5.01 -12.87
N ASN A 43 9.68 -4.44 -11.88
CA ASN A 43 10.13 -3.24 -11.17
C ASN A 43 10.80 -3.55 -9.83
N ALA A 44 11.21 -4.79 -9.61
CA ALA A 44 11.94 -5.23 -8.42
C ALA A 44 11.14 -5.08 -7.11
N TRP A 45 9.82 -5.20 -7.20
CA TRP A 45 8.97 -5.37 -6.03
C TRP A 45 8.70 -6.86 -5.86
N THR A 46 8.99 -7.38 -4.68
CA THR A 46 9.11 -8.82 -4.41
C THR A 46 8.16 -9.27 -3.30
N GLY A 47 8.20 -10.58 -2.97
CA GLY A 47 7.28 -11.13 -1.98
C GLY A 47 5.84 -11.11 -2.47
N ILE A 48 5.63 -11.24 -3.78
CA ILE A 48 4.33 -11.10 -4.43
C ILE A 48 3.34 -12.12 -3.86
N TRP A 49 2.16 -11.64 -3.50
CA TRP A 49 1.07 -12.46 -2.97
C TRP A 49 -0.27 -12.06 -3.60
N ALA A 50 -1.21 -13.00 -3.57
CA ALA A 50 -2.58 -12.77 -4.01
C ALA A 50 -3.53 -13.12 -2.86
N ASN A 51 -4.33 -12.16 -2.40
CA ASN A 51 -5.30 -12.36 -1.31
C ASN A 51 -6.24 -11.13 -1.27
N GLY A 52 -6.92 -10.94 -0.12
CA GLY A 52 -7.67 -9.74 0.18
C GLY A 52 -6.91 -8.81 1.12
N VAL A 53 -7.64 -7.89 1.72
CA VAL A 53 -7.16 -7.02 2.81
C VAL A 53 -7.90 -7.43 4.08
N PHE A 54 -7.20 -7.53 5.20
CA PHE A 54 -7.81 -7.90 6.48
C PHE A 54 -8.94 -6.94 6.85
N ASN A 55 -9.98 -7.48 7.46
CA ASN A 55 -11.14 -6.70 7.91
C ASN A 55 -10.93 -5.99 9.25
N TYR A 56 -9.71 -6.02 9.78
CA TYR A 56 -9.33 -5.29 10.98
C TYR A 56 -8.22 -4.30 10.66
N GLN A 57 -8.15 -3.21 11.43
CA GLN A 57 -7.13 -2.19 11.26
C GLN A 57 -5.75 -2.76 11.58
N HIS A 58 -4.78 -2.54 10.71
CA HIS A 58 -3.40 -3.01 10.90
C HIS A 58 -2.43 -2.12 10.11
N TYR A 59 -1.15 -2.22 10.45
CA TYR A 59 -0.08 -1.54 9.70
C TYR A 59 1.18 -2.41 9.68
N HIS A 60 2.10 -2.07 8.79
CA HIS A 60 3.41 -2.71 8.70
C HIS A 60 4.48 -1.73 9.18
N SER A 61 5.37 -2.17 10.08
CA SER A 61 6.44 -1.32 10.62
C SER A 61 7.78 -1.50 9.90
N SER A 62 7.91 -2.52 9.04
CA SER A 62 9.19 -2.91 8.44
C SER A 62 9.22 -2.92 6.92
N ALA A 63 8.16 -2.51 6.25
CA ALA A 63 8.10 -2.50 4.80
C ALA A 63 7.08 -1.48 4.29
N HIS A 64 7.38 -0.88 3.14
CA HIS A 64 6.38 -0.26 2.28
C HIS A 64 5.64 -1.36 1.53
N GLU A 65 4.42 -1.09 1.09
CA GLU A 65 3.61 -2.11 0.42
C GLU A 65 2.87 -1.52 -0.78
N VAL A 66 2.77 -2.29 -1.85
CA VAL A 66 1.90 -1.98 -2.98
C VAL A 66 0.71 -2.95 -2.98
N LEU A 67 -0.47 -2.43 -3.26
CA LEU A 67 -1.71 -3.20 -3.40
C LEU A 67 -2.29 -2.93 -4.78
N GLY A 68 -2.21 -3.90 -5.67
CA GLY A 68 -2.85 -3.84 -6.99
C GLY A 68 -4.21 -4.52 -6.92
N ILE A 69 -5.27 -3.80 -7.24
CA ILE A 69 -6.62 -4.36 -7.24
C ILE A 69 -6.83 -5.12 -8.55
N ALA A 70 -6.79 -6.43 -8.47
CA ALA A 70 -6.83 -7.29 -9.64
C ALA A 70 -8.25 -7.66 -10.06
N LEU A 71 -9.14 -7.91 -9.11
CA LEU A 71 -10.52 -8.30 -9.33
C LEU A 71 -11.43 -7.63 -8.31
N GLY A 72 -12.67 -7.35 -8.73
CA GLY A 72 -13.71 -6.86 -7.84
C GLY A 72 -13.52 -5.42 -7.39
N SER A 73 -14.15 -5.09 -6.27
CA SER A 73 -14.11 -3.75 -5.68
C SER A 73 -14.23 -3.83 -4.16
N ALA A 74 -13.79 -2.78 -3.49
CA ALA A 74 -13.84 -2.70 -2.04
C ALA A 74 -13.90 -1.25 -1.57
N LYS A 75 -14.30 -1.10 -0.31
CA LYS A 75 -14.16 0.14 0.44
C LYS A 75 -13.10 -0.10 1.50
N LEU A 76 -11.98 0.60 1.39
CA LEU A 76 -10.83 0.48 2.29
C LEU A 76 -10.71 1.71 3.17
N LEU A 77 -10.49 1.51 4.46
CA LEU A 77 -10.16 2.60 5.37
C LEU A 77 -8.64 2.71 5.43
N ILE A 78 -8.12 3.83 4.96
CA ILE A 78 -6.69 4.10 4.91
C ILE A 78 -6.35 5.19 5.91
N GLY A 79 -5.28 5.03 6.67
CA GLY A 79 -4.80 6.06 7.59
C GLY A 79 -5.29 5.92 9.02
N GLY A 80 -5.72 4.73 9.43
CA GLY A 80 -6.16 4.47 10.79
C GLY A 80 -7.64 4.79 11.01
N PRO A 81 -8.13 4.70 12.26
CA PRO A 81 -9.55 4.91 12.58
C PRO A 81 -10.10 6.27 12.14
N GLY A 82 -9.29 7.33 12.24
CA GLY A 82 -9.64 8.67 11.77
C GLY A 82 -9.20 8.97 10.34
N GLY A 83 -8.83 7.96 9.57
CA GLY A 83 -8.36 8.10 8.20
C GLY A 83 -9.48 8.35 7.20
N GLN A 84 -9.24 7.95 5.98
CA GLN A 84 -10.16 8.17 4.86
C GLN A 84 -10.63 6.84 4.26
N ALA A 85 -11.96 6.71 4.09
CA ALA A 85 -12.52 5.60 3.37
C ALA A 85 -12.35 5.83 1.86
N LEU A 86 -11.81 4.84 1.16
CA LEU A 86 -11.46 4.92 -0.24
C LEU A 86 -12.12 3.77 -0.99
N LYS A 87 -12.88 4.10 -2.04
CA LYS A 87 -13.42 3.08 -2.94
C LYS A 87 -12.35 2.72 -3.96
N VAL A 88 -12.12 1.42 -4.13
CA VAL A 88 -11.16 0.89 -5.10
C VAL A 88 -11.83 -0.19 -5.95
N ALA A 89 -11.36 -0.34 -7.17
CA ALA A 89 -11.86 -1.33 -8.10
C ALA A 89 -10.72 -1.89 -8.95
N ALA A 90 -10.99 -3.01 -9.63
CA ALA A 90 -10.01 -3.65 -10.51
C ALA A 90 -9.36 -2.63 -11.46
N GLY A 91 -8.05 -2.63 -11.51
CA GLY A 91 -7.24 -1.67 -12.26
C GLY A 91 -6.63 -0.55 -11.40
N ASP A 92 -7.12 -0.35 -10.19
CA ASP A 92 -6.53 0.62 -9.25
C ASP A 92 -5.33 0.02 -8.52
N CYS A 93 -4.45 0.90 -8.05
CA CYS A 93 -3.26 0.50 -7.31
C CYS A 93 -2.98 1.51 -6.19
N LEU A 94 -2.62 1.01 -5.02
CA LEU A 94 -2.25 1.84 -3.88
C LEU A 94 -0.82 1.54 -3.47
N VAL A 95 -0.04 2.56 -3.15
CA VAL A 95 1.24 2.37 -2.47
C VAL A 95 1.13 2.96 -1.07
N LEU A 96 1.31 2.09 -0.08
CA LEU A 96 1.20 2.44 1.33
C LEU A 96 2.61 2.56 1.92
N PRO A 97 3.02 3.76 2.36
CA PRO A 97 4.28 3.87 3.06
C PRO A 97 4.20 3.15 4.41
N THR A 98 5.34 2.66 4.88
CA THR A 98 5.41 1.95 6.16
C THR A 98 4.73 2.75 7.27
N GLY A 99 4.03 2.07 8.15
CA GLY A 99 3.28 2.65 9.26
C GLY A 99 1.83 2.99 8.95
N THR A 100 1.44 3.01 7.67
CA THR A 100 0.09 3.39 7.24
C THR A 100 -0.94 2.34 7.61
N GLY A 101 -1.93 2.73 8.39
CA GLY A 101 -3.05 1.84 8.74
C GLY A 101 -3.96 1.56 7.56
N HIS A 102 -4.46 0.34 7.50
CA HIS A 102 -5.43 -0.05 6.47
C HIS A 102 -6.34 -1.17 6.95
N GLN A 103 -7.58 -1.16 6.42
CA GLN A 103 -8.63 -2.07 6.82
C GLN A 103 -9.67 -2.19 5.70
N ASN A 104 -10.11 -3.41 5.43
CA ASN A 104 -11.22 -3.66 4.51
C ASN A 104 -12.55 -3.45 5.23
N LEU A 105 -13.34 -2.48 4.78
CA LEU A 105 -14.67 -2.19 5.34
C LEU A 105 -15.78 -2.97 4.63
N GLY A 106 -15.50 -3.58 3.50
CA GLY A 106 -16.45 -4.36 2.72
C GLY A 106 -15.97 -4.47 1.28
N CYS A 107 -16.23 -5.62 0.67
CA CYS A 107 -15.78 -5.90 -0.69
C CYS A 107 -16.73 -6.85 -1.41
N THR A 108 -16.59 -6.92 -2.73
CA THR A 108 -17.27 -7.94 -3.54
C THR A 108 -16.67 -9.31 -3.27
N SER A 109 -17.42 -10.37 -3.58
CA SER A 109 -17.01 -11.75 -3.31
C SER A 109 -15.78 -12.17 -4.11
N ASP A 110 -15.53 -11.54 -5.26
CA ASP A 110 -14.38 -11.82 -6.12
C ASP A 110 -13.17 -10.91 -5.85
N PHE A 111 -13.24 -10.05 -4.85
CA PHE A 111 -12.17 -9.08 -4.54
C PHE A 111 -10.84 -9.78 -4.38
N GLN A 112 -9.86 -9.37 -5.20
CA GLN A 112 -8.51 -9.90 -5.14
C GLN A 112 -7.50 -8.79 -5.30
N VAL A 113 -6.50 -8.82 -4.43
CA VAL A 113 -5.37 -7.88 -4.41
C VAL A 113 -4.10 -8.64 -4.71
N ILE A 114 -3.26 -8.06 -5.55
CA ILE A 114 -1.87 -8.48 -5.71
C ILE A 114 -1.00 -7.53 -4.91
N GLY A 115 -0.33 -8.05 -3.90
CA GLY A 115 0.55 -7.27 -3.04
C GLY A 115 2.01 -7.57 -3.29
N ALA A 116 2.87 -6.62 -2.99
CA ALA A 116 4.32 -6.80 -3.07
C ALA A 116 5.02 -5.74 -2.21
N TYR A 117 6.32 -5.93 -2.02
CA TYR A 117 7.17 -5.09 -1.19
C TYR A 117 8.44 -4.71 -1.96
N PRO A 118 9.05 -3.55 -1.66
CA PRO A 118 10.36 -3.25 -2.24
C PRO A 118 11.35 -4.38 -1.95
N LYS A 119 12.25 -4.64 -2.88
CA LYS A 119 13.25 -5.70 -2.75
C LYS A 119 13.99 -5.61 -1.41
N GLY A 120 14.05 -6.72 -0.70
CA GLY A 120 14.73 -6.81 0.60
C GLY A 120 13.87 -6.40 1.79
N GLN A 121 12.65 -5.95 1.58
CA GLN A 121 11.74 -5.59 2.67
C GLN A 121 10.72 -6.71 2.92
N HIS A 122 10.41 -6.93 4.20
CA HIS A 122 9.49 -7.97 4.63
C HIS A 122 8.47 -7.37 5.59
N ALA A 123 7.19 -7.57 5.31
CA ALA A 123 6.12 -7.01 6.11
C ALA A 123 5.89 -7.81 7.39
N ASP A 124 5.69 -7.09 8.46
CA ASP A 124 5.13 -7.55 9.72
C ASP A 124 3.66 -7.11 9.78
N ILE A 125 2.91 -7.60 10.74
CA ILE A 125 1.52 -7.18 10.97
C ILE A 125 1.41 -6.66 12.39
N GLN A 126 1.02 -5.39 12.54
CA GLN A 126 0.86 -4.74 13.83
C GLN A 126 -0.59 -4.29 14.02
N THR A 127 -1.14 -4.61 15.19
CA THR A 127 -2.53 -4.30 15.56
C THR A 127 -2.65 -3.52 16.86
N SER A 128 -1.54 -2.95 17.31
CA SER A 128 -1.45 -2.15 18.53
C SER A 128 -0.51 -0.98 18.34
N ALA A 129 -0.45 -0.09 19.32
CA ALA A 129 0.39 1.11 19.26
C ALA A 129 1.86 0.76 19.01
N ALA A 130 2.53 1.60 18.22
CA ALA A 130 3.93 1.44 17.92
C ALA A 130 4.81 1.82 19.13
N SER A 131 5.80 0.99 19.42
CA SER A 131 6.85 1.33 20.37
C SER A 131 7.78 2.39 19.78
N SER A 132 8.64 2.98 20.64
CA SER A 132 9.66 3.92 20.15
C SER A 132 10.58 3.27 19.12
N GLU A 133 10.91 2.01 19.30
CA GLU A 133 11.73 1.25 18.35
C GLU A 133 11.03 1.07 17.01
N MET A 134 9.73 0.78 17.02
CA MET A 134 8.93 0.68 15.80
C MET A 134 8.83 2.02 15.08
N LEU A 135 8.64 3.12 15.81
CA LEU A 135 8.59 4.46 15.22
C LEU A 135 9.90 4.82 14.55
N ALA A 136 11.03 4.51 15.18
CA ALA A 136 12.36 4.71 14.61
C ALA A 136 12.54 3.86 13.34
N LYS A 137 12.07 2.62 13.36
CA LYS A 137 12.11 1.71 12.22
C LYS A 137 11.27 2.24 11.06
N ILE A 138 10.04 2.67 11.33
CA ILE A 138 9.15 3.26 10.32
C ILE A 138 9.83 4.44 9.61
N SER A 139 10.51 5.31 10.36
CA SER A 139 11.18 6.47 9.78
C SER A 139 12.45 6.13 9.01
N SER A 140 12.99 4.92 9.16
CA SER A 140 14.26 4.51 8.56
C SER A 140 14.13 3.40 7.51
N VAL A 141 12.93 2.90 7.23
CA VAL A 141 12.74 1.93 6.14
C VAL A 141 13.21 2.56 4.84
N PRO A 142 14.11 1.90 4.09
CA PRO A 142 14.67 2.48 2.87
C PRO A 142 13.62 2.80 1.82
N LEU A 143 13.81 3.92 1.12
CA LEU A 143 12.98 4.25 -0.03
C LEU A 143 13.26 3.26 -1.16
N PRO A 144 12.23 2.81 -1.87
CA PRO A 144 12.44 1.96 -3.04
C PRO A 144 13.14 2.74 -4.17
N HIS A 145 13.91 2.02 -4.98
CA HIS A 145 14.59 2.60 -6.14
C HIS A 145 13.70 2.70 -7.36
N THR A 146 12.54 2.04 -7.32
CA THR A 146 11.60 1.97 -8.43
C THR A 146 10.18 2.20 -7.94
N ASP A 147 9.38 2.80 -8.80
CA ASP A 147 7.92 2.79 -8.70
C ASP A 147 7.45 1.38 -9.08
N PRO A 148 6.51 0.78 -8.34
CA PRO A 148 6.07 -0.59 -8.66
C PRO A 148 5.38 -0.70 -10.01
N VAL A 149 4.83 0.39 -10.50
CA VAL A 149 4.07 0.43 -11.76
C VAL A 149 4.92 1.00 -12.90
N GLN A 150 5.64 2.09 -12.64
CA GLN A 150 6.28 2.91 -13.68
C GLN A 150 7.81 2.76 -13.73
N GLY A 151 8.41 2.03 -12.78
CA GLY A 151 9.83 1.77 -12.80
C GLY A 151 10.69 2.90 -12.23
N PRO A 152 11.91 3.12 -12.76
CA PRO A 152 12.91 3.99 -12.11
C PRO A 152 12.60 5.49 -12.15
N SER A 153 11.58 5.93 -12.87
CA SER A 153 11.24 7.34 -13.02
C SER A 153 9.75 7.62 -12.85
N GLY A 154 9.06 6.84 -12.02
CA GLY A 154 7.63 6.95 -11.86
C GLY A 154 7.17 7.95 -10.80
N PHE A 155 5.86 7.98 -10.60
CA PHE A 155 5.17 8.85 -9.66
C PHE A 155 5.72 8.72 -8.23
N LEU A 156 5.99 7.48 -7.79
CA LEU A 156 6.59 7.24 -6.47
C LEU A 156 7.95 7.94 -6.33
N ILE A 157 8.78 7.83 -7.35
CA ILE A 157 10.13 8.42 -7.33
C ILE A 157 10.04 9.95 -7.22
N GLU A 158 9.04 10.53 -7.85
CA GLU A 158 8.78 11.96 -7.77
C GLU A 158 8.25 12.39 -6.39
N LYS A 159 7.36 11.60 -5.79
CA LYS A 159 6.63 12.00 -4.57
C LYS A 159 7.31 11.56 -3.27
N TRP A 160 8.14 10.53 -3.31
CA TRP A 160 8.82 9.98 -2.13
C TRP A 160 10.28 10.40 -2.10
N ARG A 161 10.51 11.66 -1.92
CA ARG A 161 11.89 12.22 -1.81
C ARG A 161 12.16 12.86 -0.47
#